data_50bc39d938f595a6fe435c7d618609cd
#
_entry.id   50bc39d938f595a6fe435c7d618609cd
#
_cell.length_a   1.000
_cell.length_b   1.000
_cell.length_c   1.000
_cell.angle_alpha   90.00
_cell.angle_beta   90.00
_cell.angle_gamma   90.00
#
_symmetry.space_group_name_H-M   'P 1'
#
loop_
_entity.id
_entity.type
_entity.pdbx_description
1 polymer ?
#
loop_
_entity_poly.entity_id
_entity_poly.type
_entity_poly.pdbx_seq_one_letter_code
_entity_poly.pdbx_strand_id
1 'polypeptide(L)'
;LCGSGFLYNMVRIIAGTLLKVGTGEWEPEHVKEVLEARNRKEAGQTAPAKGLTLVGIEYEREIPKEIIGRNEHWDAVLDQSKLESDGISCVRIRFSEPEELPRLIRRMVHQAYRNGAKEVFVTIPDGYEVSETESYGYYRLRRLDDGSYGTEYTGRAL
;
A
#
# COMPACT_ATOMS: atom_id res chain seq x y z
N LEU A 1 -10.26 14.12 -13.90
CA LEU A 1 -11.18 13.18 -13.29
C LEU A 1 -10.69 12.85 -11.89
N CYS A 2 -11.58 12.91 -10.92
CA CYS A 2 -11.36 12.53 -9.54
C CYS A 2 -12.47 11.56 -9.14
N GLY A 3 -12.18 10.56 -8.31
CA GLY A 3 -13.16 9.57 -7.86
C GLY A 3 -12.58 8.64 -6.82
N SER A 4 -13.43 7.96 -6.09
CA SER A 4 -13.07 7.00 -5.04
C SER A 4 -12.39 5.71 -5.55
N GLY A 5 -12.44 5.50 -6.85
CA GLY A 5 -11.80 4.40 -7.56
C GLY A 5 -12.22 4.37 -9.03
N PHE A 6 -11.41 3.73 -9.87
CA PHE A 6 -11.69 3.58 -11.29
C PHE A 6 -11.58 2.12 -11.70
N LEU A 7 -12.55 1.66 -12.46
CA LEU A 7 -12.51 0.35 -13.09
C LEU A 7 -11.51 0.34 -14.25
N TYR A 8 -11.18 -0.86 -14.72
CA TYR A 8 -10.25 -1.05 -15.84
C TYR A 8 -10.66 -0.21 -17.06
N ASN A 9 -9.74 0.60 -17.57
CA ASN A 9 -9.93 1.54 -18.67
C ASN A 9 -11.01 2.63 -18.48
N MET A 10 -11.67 2.73 -17.34
CA MET A 10 -12.81 3.63 -17.11
C MET A 10 -12.48 5.08 -17.48
N VAL A 11 -11.37 5.62 -16.98
CA VAL A 11 -10.93 7.01 -17.28
C VAL A 11 -10.74 7.22 -18.79
N ARG A 12 -10.13 6.25 -19.48
CA ARG A 12 -9.88 6.31 -20.91
C ARG A 12 -11.16 6.19 -21.75
N ILE A 13 -12.14 5.44 -21.25
CA ILE A 13 -13.47 5.32 -21.90
C ILE A 13 -14.23 6.63 -21.75
N ILE A 14 -14.20 7.25 -20.57
CA ILE A 14 -14.81 8.55 -20.31
C ILE A 14 -14.17 9.60 -21.25
N ALA A 15 -12.83 9.64 -21.32
CA ALA A 15 -12.14 10.56 -22.21
C ALA A 15 -12.52 10.34 -23.67
N GLY A 16 -12.58 9.10 -24.15
CA GLY A 16 -12.97 8.78 -25.52
C GLY A 16 -14.43 9.12 -25.84
N THR A 17 -15.32 9.01 -24.86
CA THR A 17 -16.72 9.45 -25.00
C THR A 17 -16.80 10.97 -25.13
N LEU A 18 -16.09 11.70 -24.27
CA LEU A 18 -16.07 13.16 -24.32
C LEU A 18 -15.37 13.71 -25.58
N LEU A 19 -14.39 12.99 -26.13
CA LEU A 19 -13.75 13.35 -27.39
C LEU A 19 -14.76 13.36 -28.55
N LYS A 20 -15.71 12.42 -28.61
CA LYS A 20 -16.74 12.39 -29.62
C LYS A 20 -17.66 13.61 -29.56
N VAL A 21 -17.94 14.10 -28.35
CA VAL A 21 -18.68 15.36 -28.18
C VAL A 21 -17.80 16.56 -28.60
N GLY A 22 -16.54 16.58 -28.16
CA GLY A 22 -15.62 17.68 -28.48
C GLY A 22 -15.29 17.80 -29.98
N THR A 23 -15.39 16.72 -30.75
CA THR A 23 -15.25 16.71 -32.21
C THR A 23 -16.56 17.00 -32.96
N GLY A 24 -17.67 17.16 -32.25
CA GLY A 24 -19.00 17.38 -32.84
C GLY A 24 -19.62 16.11 -33.46
N GLU A 25 -19.07 14.93 -33.18
CA GLU A 25 -19.65 13.67 -33.66
C GLU A 25 -20.91 13.31 -32.86
N TRP A 26 -20.95 13.70 -31.60
CA TRP A 26 -22.08 13.49 -30.68
C TRP A 26 -22.51 14.81 -30.03
N GLU A 27 -23.81 14.95 -29.82
CA GLU A 27 -24.37 16.04 -29.02
C GLU A 27 -24.06 15.83 -27.53
N PRO A 28 -23.89 16.91 -26.73
CA PRO A 28 -23.59 16.80 -25.30
C PRO A 28 -24.61 15.97 -24.52
N GLU A 29 -25.88 16.03 -24.89
CA GLU A 29 -26.99 15.32 -24.25
C GLU A 29 -26.85 13.81 -24.39
N HIS A 30 -26.21 13.32 -25.44
CA HIS A 30 -25.99 11.90 -25.69
C HIS A 30 -25.10 11.24 -24.60
N VAL A 31 -24.27 12.01 -23.92
CA VAL A 31 -23.47 11.50 -22.79
C VAL A 31 -24.37 10.98 -21.66
N LYS A 32 -25.51 11.63 -21.42
CA LYS A 32 -26.47 11.19 -20.42
C LYS A 32 -27.12 9.86 -20.81
N GLU A 33 -27.47 9.71 -22.06
CA GLU A 33 -28.06 8.46 -22.60
C GLU A 33 -27.06 7.30 -22.45
N VAL A 34 -25.76 7.53 -22.75
CA VAL A 34 -24.70 6.55 -22.58
C VAL A 34 -24.58 6.11 -21.12
N LEU A 35 -24.70 7.03 -20.15
CA LEU A 35 -24.65 6.73 -18.72
C LEU A 35 -25.87 5.92 -18.27
N GLU A 36 -27.07 6.29 -18.75
CA GLU A 36 -28.33 5.63 -18.40
C GLU A 36 -28.42 4.22 -19.01
N ALA A 37 -27.86 4.02 -20.20
CA ALA A 37 -27.81 2.73 -20.88
C ALA A 37 -27.00 1.68 -20.12
N ARG A 38 -26.05 2.09 -19.27
CA ARG A 38 -25.15 1.19 -18.52
C ARG A 38 -24.50 0.10 -19.38
N ASN A 39 -24.30 0.39 -20.64
CA ASN A 39 -23.81 -0.53 -21.65
C ASN A 39 -22.50 -0.03 -22.24
N ARG A 40 -21.42 -0.81 -22.11
CA ARG A 40 -20.09 -0.45 -22.66
C ARG A 40 -20.11 -0.18 -24.16
N LYS A 41 -21.01 -0.81 -24.92
CA LYS A 41 -21.10 -0.67 -26.39
C LYS A 41 -21.58 0.69 -26.81
N GLU A 42 -22.37 1.36 -25.98
CA GLU A 42 -22.90 2.71 -26.23
C GLU A 42 -21.86 3.80 -25.93
N ALA A 43 -20.84 3.50 -25.15
CA ALA A 43 -19.79 4.44 -24.82
C ALA A 43 -18.76 4.59 -25.95
N GLY A 44 -18.05 5.70 -25.94
CA GLY A 44 -16.98 5.99 -26.90
C GLY A 44 -15.81 5.00 -26.85
N GLN A 45 -14.94 5.09 -27.83
CA GLN A 45 -13.74 4.27 -27.89
C GLN A 45 -12.80 4.52 -26.71
N THR A 46 -12.04 3.52 -26.33
CA THR A 46 -11.00 3.69 -25.29
C THR A 46 -9.89 4.59 -25.81
N ALA A 47 -9.73 5.77 -25.25
CA ALA A 47 -8.67 6.70 -25.64
C ALA A 47 -7.27 6.09 -25.43
N PRO A 48 -6.24 6.49 -26.22
CA PRO A 48 -4.87 6.01 -26.03
C PRO A 48 -4.32 6.31 -24.64
N ALA A 49 -3.54 5.40 -24.07
CA ALA A 49 -2.98 5.54 -22.72
C ALA A 49 -1.86 6.59 -22.62
N LYS A 50 -1.24 6.98 -23.72
CA LYS A 50 -0.04 7.84 -23.75
C LYS A 50 -0.23 9.23 -23.14
N GLY A 51 -1.45 9.70 -23.01
CA GLY A 51 -1.78 10.97 -22.37
C GLY A 51 -2.34 10.85 -20.96
N LEU A 52 -2.46 9.62 -20.42
CA LEU A 52 -3.02 9.39 -19.09
C LEU A 52 -1.92 9.47 -18.04
N THR A 53 -2.09 10.38 -17.08
CA THR A 53 -1.19 10.53 -15.94
C THR A 53 -1.98 10.37 -14.64
N LEU A 54 -1.47 9.54 -13.73
CA LEU A 54 -1.96 9.49 -12.36
C LEU A 54 -1.36 10.69 -11.61
N VAL A 55 -2.19 11.68 -11.29
CA VAL A 55 -1.75 12.92 -10.62
C VAL A 55 -1.51 12.69 -9.13
N GLY A 56 -2.33 11.87 -8.50
CA GLY A 56 -2.21 11.56 -7.09
C GLY A 56 -3.25 10.55 -6.64
N ILE A 57 -3.03 9.98 -5.48
CA ILE A 57 -3.98 9.14 -4.76
C ILE A 57 -4.05 9.71 -3.34
N GLU A 58 -5.23 10.14 -2.94
CA GLU A 58 -5.51 10.55 -1.57
C GLU A 58 -6.11 9.34 -0.84
N TYR A 59 -5.51 8.99 0.28
CA TYR A 59 -6.05 7.98 1.17
C TYR A 59 -6.61 8.71 2.39
N GLU A 60 -7.93 8.76 2.54
CA GLU A 60 -8.53 9.05 3.83
C GLU A 60 -8.24 7.86 4.75
N ARG A 61 -7.12 7.90 5.43
CA ARG A 61 -6.80 6.95 6.50
C ARG A 61 -6.70 7.73 7.80
N GLU A 62 -7.63 7.48 8.69
CA GLU A 62 -7.24 7.35 10.09
C GLU A 62 -6.27 6.16 10.12
N ILE A 63 -4.97 6.44 10.26
CA ILE A 63 -3.97 5.38 10.43
C ILE A 63 -4.34 4.66 11.73
N PRO A 64 -4.77 3.39 11.69
CA PRO A 64 -5.09 2.68 12.92
C PRO A 64 -3.85 2.69 13.82
N LYS A 65 -4.03 3.03 15.11
CA LYS A 65 -2.92 3.05 16.07
C LYS A 65 -2.27 1.68 16.21
N GLU A 66 -3.05 0.64 15.92
CA GLU A 66 -2.57 -0.74 15.86
C GLU A 66 -3.10 -1.41 14.59
N ILE A 67 -2.20 -2.07 13.86
CA ILE A 67 -2.55 -2.99 12.79
C ILE A 67 -2.29 -4.39 13.30
N ILE A 68 -3.36 -5.15 13.50
CA ILE A 68 -3.27 -6.54 13.95
C ILE A 68 -3.38 -7.44 12.73
N GLY A 69 -2.36 -8.26 12.51
CA GLY A 69 -2.37 -9.32 11.52
C GLY A 69 -2.24 -10.67 12.23
N ARG A 70 -3.18 -11.57 11.97
CA ARG A 70 -3.22 -12.90 12.56
C ARG A 70 -3.72 -13.94 11.58
N ASN A 71 -3.09 -15.09 11.56
CA ASN A 71 -3.56 -16.33 10.93
C ASN A 71 -3.07 -17.54 11.73
N GLU A 72 -3.24 -18.75 11.21
CA GLU A 72 -2.79 -19.98 11.88
C GLU A 72 -1.26 -20.12 11.97
N HIS A 73 -0.52 -19.42 11.13
CA HIS A 73 0.95 -19.52 11.04
C HIS A 73 1.69 -18.39 11.76
N TRP A 74 1.02 -17.29 12.07
CA TRP A 74 1.63 -16.15 12.75
C TRP A 74 0.63 -15.21 13.42
N ASP A 75 1.11 -14.48 14.43
CA ASP A 75 0.40 -13.39 15.13
C ASP A 75 1.37 -12.24 15.35
N ALA A 76 1.09 -11.08 14.77
CA ALA A 76 1.90 -9.89 14.87
C ALA A 76 1.07 -8.62 14.97
N VAL A 77 1.60 -7.64 15.68
CA VAL A 77 0.99 -6.32 15.86
C VAL A 77 1.97 -5.26 15.38
N LEU A 78 1.48 -4.32 14.55
CA LEU A 78 2.16 -3.09 14.23
C LEU A 78 1.56 -1.97 15.09
N ASP A 79 2.28 -1.58 16.14
CA ASP A 79 1.91 -0.50 17.02
C ASP A 79 2.40 0.83 16.44
N GLN A 80 1.47 1.73 16.16
CA GLN A 80 1.71 3.05 15.59
C GLN A 80 1.31 4.19 16.51
N SER A 81 1.14 3.91 17.80
CA SER A 81 0.74 4.91 18.80
C SER A 81 1.69 6.10 18.90
N LYS A 82 2.96 5.92 18.57
CA LYS A 82 4.01 6.95 18.57
C LYS A 82 4.37 7.47 17.16
N LEU A 83 3.62 7.06 16.14
CA LEU A 83 3.94 7.44 14.77
C LEU A 83 3.81 8.96 14.54
N GLU A 84 2.72 9.56 15.00
CA GLU A 84 2.46 10.99 14.81
C GLU A 84 3.36 11.88 15.67
N SER A 85 3.67 11.47 16.92
CA SER A 85 4.49 12.25 17.84
C SER A 85 5.98 12.16 17.55
N ASP A 86 6.50 10.94 17.39
CA ASP A 86 7.92 10.66 17.37
C ASP A 86 8.41 10.10 16.02
N GLY A 87 7.49 9.73 15.14
CA GLY A 87 7.79 9.03 13.90
C GLY A 87 8.21 7.57 14.12
N ILE A 88 7.86 7.00 15.28
CA ILE A 88 8.27 5.65 15.69
C ILE A 88 7.10 4.67 15.50
N SER A 89 7.41 3.51 14.96
CA SER A 89 6.51 2.36 14.92
C SER A 89 7.17 1.14 15.54
N CYS A 90 6.39 0.31 16.25
CA CYS A 90 6.88 -0.91 16.86
C CYS A 90 6.19 -2.13 16.24
N VAL A 91 6.94 -3.04 15.68
CA VAL A 91 6.47 -4.35 15.25
C VAL A 91 6.64 -5.32 16.39
N ARG A 92 5.56 -5.93 16.86
CA ARG A 92 5.60 -6.96 17.90
C ARG A 92 5.11 -8.27 17.32
N ILE A 93 6.01 -9.23 17.17
CA ILE A 93 5.69 -10.59 16.76
C ILE A 93 5.41 -11.40 18.03
N ARG A 94 4.22 -11.97 18.12
CA ARG A 94 3.80 -12.78 19.27
C ARG A 94 4.02 -14.27 19.04
N PHE A 95 3.84 -14.67 17.77
CA PHE A 95 4.03 -16.04 17.31
C PHE A 95 4.33 -16.01 15.81
N SER A 96 5.19 -16.91 15.35
CA SER A 96 5.38 -17.21 13.92
C SER A 96 5.95 -18.61 13.77
N GLU A 97 5.57 -19.31 12.71
CA GLU A 97 6.36 -20.46 12.26
C GLU A 97 7.75 -19.98 11.81
N PRO A 98 8.82 -20.73 12.10
CA PRO A 98 10.21 -20.29 11.79
C PRO A 98 10.42 -19.91 10.32
N GLU A 99 9.77 -20.64 9.42
CA GLU A 99 9.87 -20.40 7.97
C GLU A 99 9.19 -19.11 7.51
N GLU A 100 8.14 -18.68 8.21
CA GLU A 100 7.39 -17.47 7.90
C GLU A 100 7.98 -16.21 8.54
N LEU A 101 8.79 -16.35 9.60
CA LEU A 101 9.32 -15.22 10.36
C LEU A 101 10.06 -14.18 9.50
N PRO A 102 10.96 -14.53 8.58
CA PRO A 102 11.65 -13.54 7.73
C PRO A 102 10.69 -12.78 6.82
N ARG A 103 9.68 -13.44 6.27
CA ARG A 103 8.66 -12.82 5.43
C ARG A 103 7.77 -11.87 6.22
N LEU A 104 7.39 -12.28 7.43
CA LEU A 104 6.57 -11.49 8.33
C LEU A 104 7.30 -10.21 8.76
N ILE A 105 8.55 -10.32 9.21
CA ILE A 105 9.39 -9.16 9.55
C ILE A 105 9.45 -8.19 8.37
N ARG A 106 9.82 -8.67 7.18
CA ARG A 106 9.92 -7.83 5.98
C ARG A 106 8.61 -7.11 5.68
N ARG A 107 7.49 -7.81 5.75
CA ARG A 107 6.16 -7.25 5.48
C ARG A 107 5.79 -6.17 6.48
N MET A 108 5.97 -6.44 7.77
CA MET A 108 5.57 -5.53 8.85
C MET A 108 6.45 -4.28 8.91
N VAL A 109 7.75 -4.44 8.77
CA VAL A 109 8.72 -3.31 8.71
C VAL A 109 8.43 -2.43 7.48
N HIS A 110 8.23 -3.04 6.32
CA HIS A 110 7.88 -2.29 5.10
C HIS A 110 6.57 -1.52 5.27
N GLN A 111 5.55 -2.14 5.90
CA GLN A 111 4.28 -1.47 6.17
C GLN A 111 4.46 -0.28 7.12
N ALA A 112 5.28 -0.41 8.17
CA ALA A 112 5.57 0.68 9.10
C ALA A 112 6.19 1.90 8.39
N TYR A 113 7.19 1.69 7.55
CA TYR A 113 7.80 2.77 6.76
C TYR A 113 6.85 3.37 5.72
N ARG A 114 6.01 2.56 5.09
CA ARG A 114 4.95 3.07 4.19
C ARG A 114 3.93 3.95 4.90
N ASN A 115 3.69 3.70 6.17
CA ASN A 115 2.81 4.51 7.00
C ASN A 115 3.48 5.79 7.53
N GLY A 116 4.76 6.03 7.18
CA GLY A 116 5.48 7.26 7.50
C GLY A 116 6.39 7.16 8.72
N ALA A 117 6.68 5.96 9.23
CA ALA A 117 7.67 5.80 10.30
C ALA A 117 9.06 6.28 9.84
N LYS A 118 9.77 6.94 10.74
CA LYS A 118 11.19 7.29 10.57
C LYS A 118 12.09 6.22 11.17
N GLU A 119 11.61 5.60 12.25
CA GLU A 119 12.28 4.51 12.95
C GLU A 119 11.30 3.38 13.22
N VAL A 120 11.76 2.14 13.07
CA VAL A 120 10.94 0.95 13.31
C VAL A 120 11.72 0.01 14.22
N PHE A 121 11.08 -0.36 15.33
CA PHE A 121 11.59 -1.35 16.28
C PHE A 121 10.82 -2.66 16.15
N VAL A 122 11.52 -3.78 16.20
CA VAL A 122 10.95 -5.11 16.08
C VAL A 122 11.20 -5.89 17.37
N THR A 123 10.14 -6.40 17.98
CA THR A 123 10.21 -7.32 19.11
C THR A 123 9.81 -8.72 18.65
N ILE A 124 10.65 -9.69 18.95
CA ILE A 124 10.49 -11.09 18.54
C ILE A 124 10.39 -11.91 19.82
N PRO A 125 9.50 -12.91 19.90
CA PRO A 125 9.37 -13.74 21.09
C PRO A 125 10.64 -14.59 21.35
N ASP A 126 10.84 -14.96 22.61
CA ASP A 126 11.95 -15.81 23.00
C ASP A 126 11.93 -17.15 22.25
N GLY A 127 13.13 -17.66 21.95
CA GLY A 127 13.30 -18.92 21.22
C GLY A 127 13.37 -18.81 19.71
N TYR A 128 13.25 -17.58 19.16
CA TYR A 128 13.47 -17.32 17.74
C TYR A 128 14.85 -16.71 17.52
N GLU A 129 15.57 -17.21 16.52
CA GLU A 129 16.83 -16.63 16.07
C GLU A 129 16.60 -15.77 14.83
N VAL A 130 17.12 -14.55 14.88
CA VAL A 130 17.10 -13.60 13.77
C VAL A 130 18.53 -13.27 13.40
N SER A 131 18.85 -13.43 12.14
CA SER A 131 20.17 -13.10 11.62
C SER A 131 20.32 -11.58 11.46
N GLU A 132 21.30 -11.00 12.15
CA GLU A 132 21.69 -9.59 11.98
C GLU A 132 22.45 -9.33 10.68
N THR A 133 22.94 -10.37 10.03
CA THR A 133 23.66 -10.28 8.75
C THR A 133 22.74 -10.40 7.55
N GLU A 134 21.58 -10.99 7.72
CA GLU A 134 20.59 -11.12 6.65
C GLU A 134 19.82 -9.84 6.43
N SER A 135 19.42 -9.64 5.20
CA SER A 135 18.57 -8.53 4.78
C SER A 135 17.10 -8.95 4.72
N TYR A 136 16.26 -8.22 5.42
CA TYR A 136 14.80 -8.36 5.38
C TYR A 136 14.22 -7.39 4.34
N GLY A 137 14.44 -7.67 3.08
CA GLY A 137 14.16 -6.75 1.98
C GLY A 137 15.22 -5.66 1.90
N TYR A 138 14.85 -4.41 2.16
CA TYR A 138 15.76 -3.26 2.17
C TYR A 138 16.32 -2.93 3.56
N TYR A 139 16.07 -3.75 4.58
CA TYR A 139 16.39 -3.45 5.97
C TYR A 139 17.20 -4.59 6.59
N ARG A 140 18.13 -4.24 7.47
CA ARG A 140 18.77 -5.13 8.43
C ARG A 140 18.20 -4.90 9.81
N LEU A 141 18.25 -5.94 10.63
CA LEU A 141 17.89 -5.86 12.04
C LEU A 141 19.19 -5.75 12.85
N ARG A 142 19.22 -4.80 13.77
CA ARG A 142 20.30 -4.63 14.73
C ARG A 142 19.74 -4.83 16.13
N ARG A 143 20.30 -5.76 16.87
CA ARG A 143 19.90 -6.03 18.25
C ARG A 143 20.24 -4.84 19.15
N LEU A 144 19.32 -4.49 20.02
CA LEU A 144 19.45 -3.43 21.02
C LEU A 144 19.63 -4.02 22.41
N ASP A 145 20.06 -3.19 23.38
CA ASP A 145 20.35 -3.61 24.75
C ASP A 145 19.11 -4.12 25.51
N ASP A 146 17.92 -3.69 25.09
CA ASP A 146 16.62 -4.10 25.64
C ASP A 146 16.11 -5.42 25.04
N GLY A 147 16.87 -6.06 24.14
CA GLY A 147 16.49 -7.29 23.45
C GLY A 147 15.60 -7.10 22.23
N SER A 148 15.16 -5.90 21.95
CA SER A 148 14.46 -5.56 20.68
C SER A 148 15.47 -5.38 19.54
N TYR A 149 14.93 -5.20 18.31
CA TYR A 149 15.73 -4.96 17.13
C TYR A 149 15.36 -3.61 16.51
N GLY A 150 16.33 -2.73 16.31
CA GLY A 150 16.21 -1.57 15.45
C GLY A 150 16.38 -1.97 13.97
N THR A 151 15.78 -1.22 13.07
CA THR A 151 15.91 -1.46 11.64
C THR A 151 16.84 -0.44 10.99
N GLU A 152 17.74 -0.91 10.12
CA GLU A 152 18.67 -0.10 9.35
C GLU A 152 18.42 -0.28 7.86
N TYR A 153 18.27 0.82 7.12
CA TYR A 153 18.06 0.79 5.67
C TYR A 153 19.37 0.49 4.94
N THR A 154 19.39 -0.55 4.12
CA THR A 154 20.61 -1.00 3.42
C THR A 154 20.74 -0.47 1.99
N GLY A 155 19.70 0.13 1.43
CA GLY A 155 19.70 0.69 0.08
C GLY A 155 19.71 -0.32 -1.07
N ARG A 156 19.80 -1.62 -0.78
CA ARG A 156 19.73 -2.70 -1.78
C ARG A 156 18.90 -3.86 -1.25
N ALA A 157 17.93 -4.33 -2.04
CA ALA A 157 17.39 -5.68 -1.87
C ALA A 157 18.48 -6.64 -2.35
N LEU A 158 18.98 -7.45 -1.45
CA LEU A 158 19.90 -8.56 -1.76
C LEU A 158 19.07 -9.76 -2.23
#